data_6874d02fbecefd1759f1c47dbce01c9a
#
_entry.id   6874d02fbecefd1759f1c47dbce01c9a
#
_cell.length_a   1.000
_cell.length_b   1.000
_cell.length_c   1.000
_cell.angle_alpha   90.00
_cell.angle_beta   90.00
_cell.angle_gamma   90.00
#
_symmetry.space_group_name_H-M   'P 1'
#
loop_
_entity.id
_entity.type
_entity.pdbx_description
1 polymer ?
#
loop_
_entity_poly.entity_id
_entity_poly.type
_entity_poly.pdbx_seq_one_letter_code
_entity_poly.pdbx_strand_id
1 'polypeptide(L)'
;MAVTKTWVSAIPKKNADGNVTEWSVEYKYTDGDFSHTFSKSEKIDTPSKAPGGYTKTEILALMDEAHWDDMFAKKHNIHKNPPAVDTVDNSFDISTLNDS
;
A
#
# COMPACT_ATOMS: atom_id res chain seq x y z
N MET A 1 -4.40 -13.18 -13.62
CA MET A 1 -5.67 -12.71 -13.07
C MET A 1 -5.65 -11.21 -12.94
N ALA A 2 -6.80 -10.59 -13.12
CA ALA A 2 -6.88 -9.14 -13.10
C ALA A 2 -6.99 -8.62 -11.67
N VAL A 3 -6.20 -7.61 -11.36
CA VAL A 3 -6.31 -6.90 -10.08
C VAL A 3 -7.41 -5.86 -10.22
N THR A 4 -8.35 -5.85 -9.28
CA THR A 4 -9.40 -4.84 -9.22
C THR A 4 -8.99 -3.77 -8.22
N LYS A 5 -9.13 -2.52 -8.62
CA LYS A 5 -8.79 -1.36 -7.77
C LYS A 5 -10.07 -0.60 -7.47
N THR A 6 -10.30 -0.31 -6.19
CA THR A 6 -11.53 0.35 -5.75
C THR A 6 -11.19 1.51 -4.82
N TRP A 7 -11.77 2.67 -5.10
CA TRP A 7 -11.66 3.82 -4.21
C TRP A 7 -12.49 3.56 -2.95
N VAL A 8 -11.84 3.64 -1.78
CA VAL A 8 -12.53 3.56 -0.50
C VAL A 8 -12.90 4.96 -0.05
N SER A 9 -11.93 5.88 -0.07
CA SER A 9 -12.19 7.27 0.26
C SER A 9 -11.16 8.19 -0.36
N ALA A 10 -11.53 9.45 -0.56
CA ALA A 10 -10.61 10.51 -0.95
C ALA A 10 -11.10 11.77 -0.27
N ILE A 11 -10.36 12.22 0.74
CA ILE A 11 -10.78 13.32 1.60
C ILE A 11 -9.81 14.49 1.43
N PRO A 12 -10.28 15.64 0.91
CA PRO A 12 -9.44 16.83 0.78
C PRO A 12 -9.49 17.68 2.03
N LYS A 13 -8.36 18.34 2.33
CA LYS A 13 -8.32 19.48 3.23
C LYS A 13 -8.24 20.73 2.36
N LYS A 14 -8.91 21.78 2.75
CA LYS A 14 -8.99 23.02 1.97
C LYS A 14 -8.53 24.21 2.83
N ASN A 15 -7.95 25.20 2.15
CA ASN A 15 -7.65 26.48 2.78
C ASN A 15 -8.87 27.42 2.72
N ALA A 16 -8.70 28.69 3.18
CA ALA A 16 -9.79 29.65 3.19
C ALA A 16 -10.31 29.99 1.80
N ASP A 17 -9.51 29.82 0.76
CA ASP A 17 -9.90 30.08 -0.62
C ASP A 17 -10.64 28.90 -1.26
N GLY A 18 -10.78 27.79 -0.54
CA GLY A 18 -11.43 26.60 -1.04
C GLY A 18 -10.53 25.70 -1.89
N ASN A 19 -9.23 25.96 -1.91
CA ASN A 19 -8.27 25.16 -2.65
C ASN A 19 -7.73 24.04 -1.78
N VAL A 20 -7.46 22.89 -2.39
CA VAL A 20 -6.99 21.70 -1.68
C VAL A 20 -5.55 21.91 -1.21
N THR A 21 -5.32 21.68 0.09
CA THR A 21 -3.98 21.73 0.69
C THR A 21 -3.42 20.35 0.95
N GLU A 22 -4.27 19.34 1.02
CA GLU A 22 -3.85 17.95 1.27
C GLU A 22 -4.94 17.00 0.81
N TRP A 23 -4.54 15.87 0.24
CA TRP A 23 -5.43 14.76 -0.05
C TRP A 23 -5.10 13.57 0.84
N SER A 24 -6.12 12.95 1.42
CA SER A 24 -6.01 11.69 2.14
C SER A 24 -6.82 10.65 1.38
N VAL A 25 -6.16 9.59 0.93
CA VAL A 25 -6.76 8.58 0.05
C VAL A 25 -6.65 7.20 0.68
N GLU A 26 -7.75 6.45 0.62
CA GLU A 26 -7.74 5.01 0.88
C GLU A 26 -8.15 4.30 -0.41
N TYR A 27 -7.34 3.35 -0.85
CA TYR A 27 -7.48 2.69 -2.14
C TYR A 27 -7.28 1.20 -1.98
N LYS A 28 -8.25 0.41 -2.41
CA LYS A 28 -8.25 -1.03 -2.18
C LYS A 28 -7.88 -1.79 -3.46
N TYR A 29 -6.93 -2.70 -3.33
CA TYR A 29 -6.55 -3.63 -4.37
C TYR A 29 -7.12 -5.01 -4.02
N THR A 30 -7.69 -5.70 -4.99
CA THR A 30 -8.24 -7.04 -4.80
C THR A 30 -7.83 -7.94 -5.95
N ASP A 31 -7.34 -9.14 -5.62
CA ASP A 31 -7.07 -10.19 -6.60
C ASP A 31 -7.57 -11.51 -6.02
N GLY A 32 -8.74 -11.93 -6.48
CA GLY A 32 -9.39 -13.12 -5.95
C GLY A 32 -9.70 -12.98 -4.46
N ASP A 33 -9.11 -13.86 -3.66
CA ASP A 33 -9.33 -13.87 -2.21
C ASP A 33 -8.41 -12.92 -1.46
N PHE A 34 -7.41 -12.36 -2.13
CA PHE A 34 -6.45 -11.48 -1.49
C PHE A 34 -6.78 -10.03 -1.75
N SER A 35 -6.87 -9.24 -0.70
CA SER A 35 -7.08 -7.80 -0.83
C SER A 35 -6.23 -7.03 0.16
N HIS A 36 -5.91 -5.79 -0.18
CA HIS A 36 -5.19 -4.89 0.70
C HIS A 36 -5.62 -3.46 0.42
N THR A 37 -5.80 -2.69 1.47
CA THR A 37 -6.15 -1.26 1.37
C THR A 37 -4.93 -0.43 1.70
N PHE A 38 -4.54 0.44 0.76
CA PHE A 38 -3.46 1.39 0.98
C PHE A 38 -4.05 2.73 1.40
N SER A 39 -3.39 3.38 2.34
CA SER A 39 -3.76 4.72 2.80
C SER A 39 -2.57 5.64 2.68
N LYS A 40 -2.79 6.85 2.21
CA LYS A 40 -1.74 7.86 2.13
C LYS A 40 -2.33 9.25 2.17
N SER A 41 -1.57 10.18 2.75
CA SER A 41 -1.89 11.60 2.73
C SER A 41 -0.73 12.35 2.09
N GLU A 42 -1.05 13.22 1.14
CA GLU A 42 -0.05 14.04 0.46
C GLU A 42 -0.46 15.49 0.50
N LYS A 43 0.48 16.36 0.85
CA LYS A 43 0.28 17.80 0.87
C LYS A 43 0.51 18.39 -0.50
N ILE A 44 -0.23 19.46 -0.78
CA ILE A 44 -0.08 20.23 -2.03
C ILE A 44 0.75 21.47 -1.70
N ASP A 45 1.93 21.57 -2.32
CA ASP A 45 2.85 22.68 -2.04
C ASP A 45 2.28 24.04 -2.47
N THR A 46 1.57 24.07 -3.59
CA THR A 46 0.97 25.30 -4.11
C THR A 46 -0.51 25.09 -4.35
N PRO A 47 -1.37 25.27 -3.33
CA PRO A 47 -2.80 25.08 -3.50
C PRO A 47 -3.37 26.04 -4.55
N SER A 48 -3.97 25.49 -5.60
CA SER A 48 -4.50 26.29 -6.70
C SER A 48 -5.80 25.76 -7.27
N LYS A 49 -6.29 24.61 -6.78
CA LYS A 49 -7.52 23.99 -7.29
C LYS A 49 -8.45 23.59 -6.15
N ALA A 50 -9.75 23.76 -6.39
CA ALA A 50 -10.79 23.18 -5.55
C ALA A 50 -10.83 21.65 -5.74
N PRO A 51 -11.45 20.90 -4.82
CA PRO A 51 -11.52 19.43 -4.97
C PRO A 51 -12.09 18.96 -6.31
N GLY A 52 -13.09 19.64 -6.83
CA GLY A 52 -13.68 19.31 -8.13
C GLY A 52 -12.79 19.59 -9.34
N GLY A 53 -11.68 20.29 -9.15
CA GLY A 53 -10.69 20.54 -10.19
C GLY A 53 -9.67 19.43 -10.37
N TYR A 54 -9.72 18.39 -9.54
CA TYR A 54 -8.83 17.23 -9.63
C TYR A 54 -9.48 16.07 -10.35
N THR A 55 -8.68 15.30 -11.10
CA THR A 55 -9.14 14.04 -11.67
C THR A 55 -8.61 12.88 -10.81
N LYS A 56 -9.22 11.71 -10.95
CA LYS A 56 -8.75 10.51 -10.25
C LYS A 56 -7.31 10.19 -10.63
N THR A 57 -6.96 10.37 -11.91
CA THR A 57 -5.59 10.14 -12.39
C THR A 57 -4.58 11.06 -11.70
N GLU A 58 -4.93 12.33 -11.52
CA GLU A 58 -4.07 13.30 -10.83
C GLU A 58 -3.85 12.91 -9.37
N ILE A 59 -4.92 12.50 -8.68
CA ILE A 59 -4.84 12.09 -7.28
C ILE A 59 -3.98 10.83 -7.13
N LEU A 60 -4.15 9.84 -8.00
CA LEU A 60 -3.34 8.63 -7.99
C LEU A 60 -1.88 8.92 -8.27
N ALA A 61 -1.58 9.88 -9.14
CA ALA A 61 -0.21 10.31 -9.39
C ALA A 61 0.42 10.95 -8.15
N LEU A 62 -0.35 11.73 -7.39
CA LEU A 62 0.11 12.30 -6.12
C LEU A 62 0.44 11.20 -5.11
N MET A 63 -0.35 10.14 -5.08
CA MET A 63 -0.19 9.04 -4.13
C MET A 63 0.89 8.06 -4.55
N ASP A 64 1.47 8.22 -5.75
CA ASP A 64 2.46 7.30 -6.31
C ASP A 64 1.89 5.88 -6.43
N GLU A 65 0.87 5.74 -7.27
CA GLU A 65 0.19 4.46 -7.49
C GLU A 65 1.16 3.34 -7.90
N ALA A 66 2.21 3.68 -8.64
CA ALA A 66 3.20 2.70 -9.07
C ALA A 66 3.87 2.01 -7.86
N HIS A 67 4.10 2.76 -6.78
CA HIS A 67 4.64 2.20 -5.53
C HIS A 67 3.63 1.26 -4.87
N TRP A 68 2.35 1.63 -4.88
CA TRP A 68 1.29 0.76 -4.37
C TRP A 68 1.17 -0.52 -5.19
N ASP A 69 1.26 -0.41 -6.53
CA ASP A 69 1.24 -1.56 -7.42
C ASP A 69 2.37 -2.54 -7.08
N ASP A 70 3.56 -2.01 -6.87
CA ASP A 70 4.74 -2.82 -6.51
C ASP A 70 4.56 -3.48 -5.14
N MET A 71 4.09 -2.72 -4.16
CA MET A 71 3.85 -3.24 -2.81
C MET A 71 2.78 -4.33 -2.81
N PHE A 72 1.71 -4.14 -3.58
CA PHE A 72 0.65 -5.14 -3.65
C PHE A 72 1.15 -6.42 -4.30
N ALA A 73 1.93 -6.31 -5.39
CA ALA A 73 2.51 -7.46 -6.06
C ALA A 73 3.38 -8.28 -5.09
N LYS A 74 4.19 -7.61 -4.27
CA LYS A 74 5.04 -8.28 -3.28
C LYS A 74 4.21 -8.97 -2.21
N LYS A 75 3.19 -8.29 -1.66
CA LYS A 75 2.31 -8.88 -0.65
C LYS A 75 1.53 -10.06 -1.21
N HIS A 76 1.04 -9.95 -2.44
CA HIS A 76 0.30 -11.01 -3.10
C HIS A 76 1.18 -12.23 -3.36
N ASN A 77 2.42 -11.99 -3.78
CA ASN A 77 3.38 -13.09 -3.99
C ASN A 77 3.67 -13.82 -2.68
N ILE A 78 3.83 -13.11 -1.58
CA ILE A 78 4.03 -13.73 -0.26
C ILE A 78 2.80 -14.53 0.15
N HIS A 79 1.61 -14.06 -0.15
CA HIS A 79 0.37 -14.77 0.15
C HIS A 79 0.26 -16.08 -0.62
N LYS A 80 0.57 -16.06 -1.93
CA LYS A 80 0.52 -17.25 -2.79
C LYS A 80 1.68 -18.19 -2.57
N ASN A 81 2.87 -17.64 -2.37
CA ASN A 81 4.13 -18.40 -2.25
C ASN A 81 4.86 -17.94 -0.99
N PRO A 82 4.38 -18.33 0.19
CA PRO A 82 5.01 -17.91 1.44
C PRO A 82 6.49 -18.30 1.45
N PRO A 83 7.37 -17.44 1.98
CA PRO A 83 8.78 -17.80 2.11
C PRO A 83 8.93 -19.06 2.96
N ALA A 84 9.91 -19.88 2.63
CA ALA A 84 10.24 -21.03 3.46
C ALA A 84 10.61 -20.55 4.87
N VAL A 85 10.05 -21.18 5.88
CA VAL A 85 10.33 -20.84 7.28
C VAL A 85 11.32 -21.85 7.81
N ASP A 86 12.43 -21.35 8.37
CA ASP A 86 13.41 -22.21 9.01
C ASP A 86 12.77 -22.87 10.22
N THR A 87 13.09 -24.14 10.40
CA THR A 87 12.56 -24.92 11.51
C THR A 87 13.55 -24.91 12.67
N VAL A 88 13.05 -24.64 13.86
CA VAL A 88 13.88 -24.71 15.07
C VAL A 88 13.92 -26.16 15.54
N ASP A 89 15.13 -26.68 15.73
CA ASP A 89 15.30 -28.03 16.25
C ASP A 89 15.44 -27.98 17.76
N ASN A 90 14.33 -28.11 18.46
CA ASN A 90 14.30 -28.09 19.94
C ASN A 90 14.79 -29.39 20.57
N SER A 91 14.94 -30.44 19.76
CA SER A 91 15.40 -31.74 20.26
C SER A 91 16.89 -31.95 20.09
N PHE A 92 17.60 -30.96 19.56
CA PHE A 92 19.04 -31.06 19.32
C PHE A 92 19.79 -31.21 20.64
N ASP A 93 20.65 -32.22 20.72
CA ASP A 93 21.45 -32.49 21.91
C ASP A 93 22.87 -31.97 21.72
N ILE A 94 23.24 -30.99 22.52
CA ILE A 94 24.57 -30.36 22.45
C ILE A 94 25.72 -31.38 22.66
N SER A 95 25.46 -32.48 23.34
CA SER A 95 26.48 -33.53 23.55
C SER A 95 26.91 -34.19 22.24
N THR A 96 26.10 -34.02 21.15
CA THR A 96 26.47 -34.56 19.84
C THR A 96 27.45 -33.69 19.07
N LEU A 97 27.70 -32.45 19.55
CA LEU A 97 28.69 -31.57 18.92
C LEU A 97 30.11 -32.07 19.16
N ASN A 98 30.96 -31.85 18.14
CA ASN A 98 32.35 -32.17 18.26
C ASN A 98 33.08 -31.17 19.17
N ASP A 99 33.98 -31.69 20.01
CA ASP A 99 34.75 -30.86 20.94
C ASP A 99 35.95 -30.16 20.31
N SER A 100 36.28 -30.48 19.10
CA SER A 100 37.48 -29.93 18.47
C SER A 100 37.23 -28.62 17.73
#